data_3a5808f72fa8642f4685309bdc08d480
#
_entry.id   3a5808f72fa8642f4685309bdc08d480
#
_cell.length_a   1.000
_cell.length_b   1.000
_cell.length_c   1.000
_cell.angle_alpha   90.00
_cell.angle_beta   90.00
_cell.angle_gamma   90.00
#
_symmetry.space_group_name_H-M   'P 1'
#
loop_
_entity.id
_entity.type
_entity.pdbx_description
1 polymer ?
#
loop_
_entity_poly.entity_id
_entity_poly.type
_entity_poly.pdbx_seq_one_letter_code
_entity_poly.pdbx_strand_id
1 'polypeptide(L)'
;MDLIGRKVVLDGFKLYGGFCKKLYKFGFKNLLGGKRRGYSAKLIGYTLAWNWHTVKMVARASKNRDAVGAASYDFLMYSGYLSMAYYWARMAEVAATKLASGEGDAAFYQAKLETAEFYFSRLLPRAKAHGGSMGSSTESVMGMDLERFTVR
;
A
#
# COMPACT_ATOMS: atom_id res chain seq x y z
N MET A 1 15.32 -1.00 4.53
CA MET A 1 15.40 -0.79 5.99
C MET A 1 14.98 0.60 6.45
N ASP A 2 15.30 1.65 5.71
CA ASP A 2 15.05 3.03 6.13
C ASP A 2 13.57 3.37 6.39
N LEU A 3 12.67 2.95 5.51
CA LEU A 3 11.24 3.23 5.67
C LEU A 3 10.66 2.59 6.94
N ILE A 4 10.90 1.30 7.17
CA ILE A 4 10.38 0.61 8.35
C ILE A 4 11.11 1.07 9.60
N GLY A 5 12.46 1.00 9.60
CA GLY A 5 13.26 1.28 10.77
C GLY A 5 13.10 2.72 11.25
N ARG A 6 13.40 3.69 10.38
CA ARG A 6 13.39 5.12 10.78
C ARG A 6 12.01 5.76 10.72
N LYS A 7 11.24 5.53 9.65
CA LYS A 7 9.99 6.25 9.40
C LYS A 7 8.75 5.60 10.04
N VAL A 8 8.85 4.36 10.48
CA VAL A 8 7.74 3.67 11.16
C VAL A 8 8.08 3.44 12.61
N VAL A 9 9.16 2.69 12.91
CA VAL A 9 9.47 2.27 14.29
C VAL A 9 10.09 3.41 15.12
N LEU A 10 11.17 4.05 14.66
CA LEU A 10 11.84 5.12 15.41
C LEU A 10 11.01 6.40 15.53
N ASP A 11 10.13 6.68 14.56
CA ASP A 11 9.18 7.81 14.63
C ASP A 11 7.96 7.51 15.55
N GLY A 12 7.94 6.35 16.21
CA GLY A 12 6.84 5.94 17.06
C GLY A 12 5.50 5.82 16.31
N PHE A 13 5.55 5.36 15.08
CA PHE A 13 4.39 5.18 14.19
C PHE A 13 3.62 6.46 13.83
N LYS A 14 4.13 7.65 14.11
CA LYS A 14 3.41 8.92 13.85
C LYS A 14 3.15 9.15 12.37
N LEU A 15 4.18 9.05 11.52
CA LEU A 15 4.05 9.20 10.07
C LEU A 15 3.16 8.10 9.47
N TYR A 16 3.40 6.87 9.87
CA TYR A 16 2.61 5.71 9.45
C TYR A 16 1.13 5.87 9.81
N GLY A 17 0.83 6.13 11.09
CA GLY A 17 -0.52 6.33 11.59
C GLY A 17 -1.21 7.55 10.97
N GLY A 18 -0.47 8.63 10.76
CA GLY A 18 -0.95 9.82 10.05
C GLY A 18 -1.34 9.53 8.61
N PHE A 19 -0.57 8.70 7.91
CA PHE A 19 -0.91 8.25 6.56
C PHE A 19 -2.13 7.32 6.57
N CYS A 20 -2.18 6.31 7.42
CA CYS A 20 -3.35 5.44 7.58
C CYS A 20 -4.62 6.24 7.87
N LYS A 21 -4.56 7.24 8.75
CA LYS A 21 -5.69 8.14 9.05
C LYS A 21 -6.19 8.87 7.80
N LYS A 22 -5.28 9.36 6.93
CA LYS A 22 -5.66 9.98 5.65
C LYS A 22 -6.37 9.00 4.72
N LEU A 23 -5.86 7.77 4.61
CA LEU A 23 -6.44 6.72 3.78
C LEU A 23 -7.86 6.36 4.25
N TYR A 24 -8.04 6.13 5.53
CA TYR A 24 -9.35 5.80 6.11
C TYR A 24 -10.32 6.98 5.99
N LYS A 25 -9.90 8.20 6.33
CA LYS A 25 -10.74 9.40 6.22
C LYS A 25 -11.27 9.58 4.80
N PHE A 26 -10.39 9.46 3.79
CA PHE A 26 -10.79 9.53 2.39
C PHE A 26 -11.68 8.35 2.00
N GLY A 27 -11.28 7.13 2.35
CA GLY A 27 -12.00 5.91 2.01
C GLY A 27 -13.43 5.91 2.55
N PHE A 28 -13.62 6.17 3.84
CA PHE A 28 -14.95 6.19 4.45
C PHE A 28 -15.83 7.33 3.94
N LYS A 29 -15.27 8.55 3.77
CA LYS A 29 -16.00 9.67 3.20
C LYS A 29 -16.60 9.32 1.83
N ASN A 30 -15.78 8.73 0.94
CA ASN A 30 -16.20 8.46 -0.43
C ASN A 30 -16.92 7.11 -0.57
N LEU A 31 -16.81 6.20 0.39
CA LEU A 31 -17.63 4.98 0.45
C LEU A 31 -19.11 5.33 0.66
N LEU A 32 -19.40 6.36 1.46
CA LEU A 32 -20.76 6.78 1.79
C LEU A 32 -21.35 7.74 0.74
N GLY A 33 -20.57 8.70 0.26
CA GLY A 33 -21.05 9.78 -0.61
C GLY A 33 -20.34 9.97 -1.94
N GLY A 34 -19.27 9.22 -2.22
CA GLY A 34 -18.47 9.37 -3.43
C GLY A 34 -19.07 8.68 -4.66
N LYS A 35 -18.65 9.14 -5.84
CA LYS A 35 -19.08 8.58 -7.14
C LYS A 35 -18.38 7.26 -7.48
N ARG A 36 -17.21 6.98 -6.89
CA ARG A 36 -16.38 5.80 -7.15
C ARG A 36 -16.18 4.95 -5.89
N ARG A 37 -17.30 4.53 -5.27
CA ARG A 37 -17.32 3.75 -4.02
C ARG A 37 -16.48 2.48 -4.06
N GLY A 38 -16.41 1.80 -5.21
CA GLY A 38 -15.61 0.59 -5.38
C GLY A 38 -14.11 0.80 -5.14
N TYR A 39 -13.55 1.94 -5.57
CA TYR A 39 -12.14 2.27 -5.32
C TYR A 39 -11.89 2.56 -3.83
N SER A 40 -12.83 3.25 -3.20
CA SER A 40 -12.77 3.54 -1.76
C SER A 40 -12.86 2.27 -0.91
N ALA A 41 -13.73 1.33 -1.27
CA ALA A 41 -13.82 0.02 -0.61
C ALA A 41 -12.51 -0.77 -0.75
N LYS A 42 -11.95 -0.85 -1.97
CA LYS A 42 -10.65 -1.49 -2.20
C LYS A 42 -9.54 -0.81 -1.39
N LEU A 43 -9.47 0.54 -1.38
CA LEU A 43 -8.48 1.29 -0.61
C LEU A 43 -8.54 0.96 0.89
N ILE A 44 -9.73 0.93 1.48
CA ILE A 44 -9.93 0.56 2.89
C ILE A 44 -9.45 -0.87 3.13
N GLY A 45 -9.87 -1.82 2.29
CA GLY A 45 -9.49 -3.23 2.44
C GLY A 45 -7.98 -3.47 2.37
N TYR A 46 -7.30 -2.83 1.40
CA TYR A 46 -5.84 -2.92 1.29
C TYR A 46 -5.13 -2.21 2.44
N THR A 47 -5.68 -1.10 2.97
CA THR A 47 -5.12 -0.43 4.15
C THR A 47 -5.23 -1.32 5.40
N LEU A 48 -6.36 -1.99 5.60
CA LEU A 48 -6.55 -2.95 6.70
C LEU A 48 -5.56 -4.11 6.60
N ALA A 49 -5.41 -4.69 5.41
CA ALA A 49 -4.45 -5.77 5.18
C ALA A 49 -3.00 -5.30 5.43
N TRP A 50 -2.64 -4.09 4.99
CA TRP A 50 -1.32 -3.52 5.25
C TRP A 50 -1.05 -3.35 6.75
N ASN A 51 -2.03 -2.81 7.50
CA ASN A 51 -1.92 -2.70 8.96
C ASN A 51 -1.72 -4.07 9.62
N TRP A 52 -2.48 -5.07 9.19
CA TRP A 52 -2.33 -6.43 9.71
C TRP A 52 -0.93 -7.01 9.48
N HIS A 53 -0.40 -6.89 8.26
CA HIS A 53 0.95 -7.34 7.93
C HIS A 53 2.01 -6.56 8.71
N THR A 54 1.83 -5.24 8.88
CA THR A 54 2.74 -4.40 9.67
C THR A 54 2.77 -4.83 11.14
N VAL A 55 1.63 -5.04 11.76
CA VAL A 55 1.55 -5.50 13.16
C VAL A 55 2.24 -6.85 13.34
N LYS A 56 1.97 -7.81 12.43
CA LYS A 56 2.64 -9.12 12.45
C LYS A 56 4.17 -9.01 12.29
N MET A 57 4.63 -8.16 11.39
CA MET A 57 6.05 -7.93 11.17
C MET A 57 6.70 -7.33 12.43
N VAL A 58 6.10 -6.31 13.05
CA VAL A 58 6.61 -5.69 14.28
C VAL A 58 6.65 -6.68 15.43
N ALA A 59 5.62 -7.52 15.58
CA ALA A 59 5.59 -8.57 16.60
C ALA A 59 6.70 -9.61 16.40
N ARG A 60 7.09 -9.92 15.16
CA ARG A 60 8.25 -10.78 14.88
C ARG A 60 9.57 -10.08 15.15
N ALA A 61 9.65 -8.80 14.81
CA ALA A 61 10.87 -8.00 15.01
C ALA A 61 11.27 -7.88 16.49
N SER A 62 10.34 -8.00 17.42
CA SER A 62 10.63 -8.04 18.85
C SER A 62 11.42 -9.29 19.27
N LYS A 63 11.26 -10.39 18.52
CA LYS A 63 11.96 -11.67 18.75
C LYS A 63 13.19 -11.85 17.86
N ASN A 64 13.14 -11.35 16.64
CA ASN A 64 14.23 -11.43 15.66
C ASN A 64 14.30 -10.12 14.86
N ARG A 65 15.38 -9.35 15.07
CA ARG A 65 15.60 -8.06 14.39
C ARG A 65 15.73 -8.18 12.87
N ASP A 66 16.17 -9.31 12.37
CA ASP A 66 16.32 -9.57 10.93
C ASP A 66 14.97 -9.61 10.21
N ALA A 67 13.87 -9.84 10.95
CA ALA A 67 12.51 -9.77 10.38
C ALA A 67 12.20 -8.42 9.70
N VAL A 68 12.73 -7.33 10.23
CA VAL A 68 12.57 -5.99 9.63
C VAL A 68 13.34 -5.89 8.30
N GLY A 69 14.57 -6.43 8.28
CA GLY A 69 15.39 -6.48 7.08
C GLY A 69 14.74 -7.31 5.99
N ALA A 70 14.35 -8.53 6.32
CA ALA A 70 13.72 -9.47 5.39
C ALA A 70 12.40 -8.93 4.78
N ALA A 71 11.60 -8.21 5.57
CA ALA A 71 10.32 -7.65 5.11
C ALA A 71 10.45 -6.26 4.45
N SER A 72 11.62 -5.63 4.46
CA SER A 72 11.76 -4.21 4.11
C SER A 72 11.39 -3.88 2.68
N TYR A 73 11.76 -4.73 1.72
CA TYR A 73 11.41 -4.56 0.31
C TYR A 73 9.90 -4.68 0.10
N ASP A 74 9.30 -5.74 0.63
CA ASP A 74 7.87 -5.99 0.45
C ASP A 74 7.01 -4.95 1.13
N PHE A 75 7.43 -4.46 2.30
CA PHE A 75 6.78 -3.34 2.96
C PHE A 75 6.84 -2.06 2.12
N LEU A 76 7.99 -1.73 1.53
CA LEU A 76 8.16 -0.58 0.65
C LEU A 76 7.24 -0.70 -0.57
N MET A 77 7.24 -1.84 -1.24
CA MET A 77 6.41 -2.08 -2.42
C MET A 77 4.92 -2.00 -2.09
N TYR A 78 4.48 -2.64 -1.00
CA TYR A 78 3.09 -2.56 -0.57
C TYR A 78 2.67 -1.12 -0.29
N SER A 79 3.49 -0.37 0.45
CA SER A 79 3.20 1.05 0.76
C SER A 79 3.15 1.92 -0.49
N GLY A 80 3.99 1.63 -1.49
CA GLY A 80 3.99 2.29 -2.79
C GLY A 80 2.68 2.05 -3.56
N TYR A 81 2.25 0.78 -3.68
CA TYR A 81 0.96 0.46 -4.29
C TYR A 81 -0.20 1.14 -3.58
N LEU A 82 -0.19 1.16 -2.25
CA LEU A 82 -1.27 1.78 -1.47
C LEU A 82 -1.29 3.30 -1.63
N SER A 83 -0.12 3.93 -1.66
CA SER A 83 0.00 5.38 -1.91
C SER A 83 -0.52 5.75 -3.28
N MET A 84 -0.16 5.02 -4.32
CA MET A 84 -0.67 5.24 -5.68
C MET A 84 -2.17 4.99 -5.76
N ALA A 85 -2.70 3.95 -5.08
CA ALA A 85 -4.14 3.72 -5.02
C ALA A 85 -4.90 4.91 -4.43
N TYR A 86 -4.37 5.53 -3.38
CA TYR A 86 -4.95 6.72 -2.79
C TYR A 86 -5.03 7.90 -3.78
N TYR A 87 -3.94 8.17 -4.50
CA TYR A 87 -3.93 9.26 -5.48
C TYR A 87 -4.82 8.96 -6.68
N TRP A 88 -4.83 7.73 -7.20
CA TRP A 88 -5.75 7.34 -8.27
C TRP A 88 -7.22 7.40 -7.85
N ALA A 89 -7.56 7.00 -6.62
CA ALA A 89 -8.91 7.15 -6.10
C ALA A 89 -9.34 8.62 -6.03
N ARG A 90 -8.45 9.51 -5.59
CA ARG A 90 -8.71 10.96 -5.56
C ARG A 90 -8.90 11.55 -6.95
N MET A 91 -8.02 11.20 -7.88
CA MET A 91 -8.12 11.67 -9.28
C MET A 91 -9.42 11.18 -9.94
N ALA A 92 -9.80 9.91 -9.71
CA ALA A 92 -11.03 9.35 -10.24
C ALA A 92 -12.28 10.04 -9.66
N GLU A 93 -12.27 10.40 -8.37
CA GLU A 93 -13.40 11.12 -7.77
C GLU A 93 -13.55 12.52 -8.34
N VAL A 94 -12.44 13.25 -8.54
CA VAL A 94 -12.43 14.57 -9.20
C VAL A 94 -12.90 14.46 -10.65
N ALA A 95 -12.34 13.50 -11.39
CA ALA A 95 -12.70 13.30 -12.80
C ALA A 95 -14.20 12.98 -12.97
N ALA A 96 -14.74 12.09 -12.13
CA ALA A 96 -16.16 11.75 -12.14
C ALA A 96 -17.05 12.96 -11.79
N THR A 97 -16.59 13.83 -10.91
CA THR A 97 -17.30 15.06 -10.55
C THR A 97 -17.31 16.05 -11.71
N LYS A 98 -16.16 16.29 -12.33
CA LYS A 98 -16.02 17.21 -13.47
C LYS A 98 -16.82 16.75 -14.70
N LEU A 99 -16.81 15.45 -15.02
CA LEU A 99 -17.64 14.88 -16.07
C LEU A 99 -19.14 15.10 -15.80
N ALA A 100 -19.56 14.95 -14.54
CA ALA A 100 -20.97 15.13 -14.20
C ALA A 100 -21.42 16.59 -14.23
N SER A 101 -20.52 17.56 -14.00
CA SER A 101 -20.81 19.00 -14.10
C SER A 101 -20.63 19.57 -15.52
N GLY A 102 -20.10 18.78 -16.47
CA GLY A 102 -19.79 19.25 -17.82
C GLY A 102 -18.62 20.24 -17.88
N GLU A 103 -17.79 20.32 -16.82
CA GLU A 103 -16.68 21.25 -16.73
C GLU A 103 -15.37 20.67 -17.28
N GLY A 104 -14.70 21.44 -18.15
CA GLY A 104 -13.38 21.12 -18.68
C GLY A 104 -13.39 20.08 -19.79
N ASP A 105 -12.22 19.48 -20.07
CA ASP A 105 -12.06 18.51 -21.15
C ASP A 105 -12.57 17.12 -20.73
N ALA A 106 -13.69 16.72 -21.34
CA ALA A 106 -14.32 15.43 -21.06
C ALA A 106 -13.41 14.25 -21.44
N ALA A 107 -12.65 14.34 -22.54
CA ALA A 107 -11.75 13.27 -22.98
C ALA A 107 -10.62 13.06 -21.97
N PHE A 108 -10.06 14.15 -21.44
CA PHE A 108 -9.04 14.09 -20.38
C PHE A 108 -9.56 13.39 -19.11
N TYR A 109 -10.76 13.77 -18.64
CA TYR A 109 -11.30 13.16 -17.42
C TYR A 109 -11.71 11.69 -17.63
N GLN A 110 -12.21 11.35 -18.82
CA GLN A 110 -12.52 9.97 -19.17
C GLN A 110 -11.24 9.11 -19.16
N ALA A 111 -10.15 9.58 -19.77
CA ALA A 111 -8.85 8.89 -19.74
C ALA A 111 -8.34 8.68 -18.30
N LYS A 112 -8.58 9.65 -17.39
CA LYS A 112 -8.21 9.47 -15.96
C LYS A 112 -9.02 8.36 -15.29
N LEU A 113 -10.30 8.21 -15.61
CA LEU A 113 -11.14 7.13 -15.08
C LEU A 113 -10.69 5.76 -15.61
N GLU A 114 -10.37 5.66 -16.88
CA GLU A 114 -9.85 4.42 -17.50
C GLU A 114 -8.51 4.01 -16.90
N THR A 115 -7.59 4.97 -16.70
CA THR A 115 -6.30 4.71 -16.04
C THR A 115 -6.48 4.29 -14.59
N ALA A 116 -7.42 4.90 -13.86
CA ALA A 116 -7.74 4.49 -12.50
C ALA A 116 -8.30 3.05 -12.47
N GLU A 117 -9.19 2.70 -13.39
CA GLU A 117 -9.72 1.33 -13.49
C GLU A 117 -8.59 0.32 -13.77
N PHE A 118 -7.69 0.63 -14.72
CA PHE A 118 -6.51 -0.20 -14.96
C PHE A 118 -5.66 -0.36 -13.70
N TYR A 119 -5.43 0.72 -12.97
CA TYR A 119 -4.65 0.68 -11.73
C TYR A 119 -5.29 -0.25 -10.68
N PHE A 120 -6.57 -0.05 -10.41
CA PHE A 120 -7.30 -0.81 -9.38
C PHE A 120 -7.57 -2.27 -9.77
N SER A 121 -7.61 -2.58 -11.07
CA SER A 121 -7.85 -3.94 -11.56
C SER A 121 -6.57 -4.74 -11.80
N ARG A 122 -5.46 -4.09 -12.22
CA ARG A 122 -4.25 -4.77 -12.70
C ARG A 122 -3.01 -4.54 -11.83
N LEU A 123 -2.85 -3.34 -11.25
CA LEU A 123 -1.64 -2.99 -10.51
C LEU A 123 -1.82 -3.17 -9.00
N LEU A 124 -2.87 -2.61 -8.41
CA LEU A 124 -3.11 -2.72 -6.97
C LEU A 124 -3.16 -4.17 -6.45
N PRO A 125 -3.74 -5.17 -7.16
CA PRO A 125 -3.74 -6.54 -6.70
C PRO A 125 -2.36 -7.15 -6.44
N ARG A 126 -1.30 -6.64 -7.07
CA ARG A 126 0.09 -7.07 -6.85
C ARG A 126 0.57 -6.84 -5.42
N ALA A 127 0.01 -5.86 -4.72
CA ALA A 127 0.30 -5.62 -3.31
C ALA A 127 0.01 -6.84 -2.42
N LYS A 128 -0.92 -7.72 -2.79
CA LYS A 128 -1.21 -8.94 -2.03
C LYS A 128 -0.03 -9.91 -1.97
N ALA A 129 0.73 -10.05 -3.05
CA ALA A 129 1.93 -10.88 -3.08
C ALA A 129 2.96 -10.35 -2.07
N HIS A 130 3.22 -9.03 -2.09
CA HIS A 130 4.11 -8.41 -1.12
C HIS A 130 3.61 -8.57 0.33
N GLY A 131 2.29 -8.45 0.56
CA GLY A 131 1.70 -8.73 1.87
C GLY A 131 1.98 -10.14 2.36
N GLY A 132 1.84 -11.14 1.49
CA GLY A 132 2.19 -12.54 1.77
C GLY A 132 3.68 -12.70 2.13
N SER A 133 4.57 -12.15 1.28
CA SER A 133 6.02 -12.23 1.46
C SER A 133 6.51 -11.56 2.75
N MET A 134 5.92 -10.44 3.18
CA MET A 134 6.21 -9.85 4.51
C MET A 134 6.00 -10.83 5.67
N GLY A 135 5.16 -11.83 5.46
CA GLY A 135 4.85 -12.88 6.43
C GLY A 135 5.78 -14.09 6.41
N SER A 136 6.68 -14.20 5.45
CA SER A 136 7.57 -15.35 5.27
C SER A 136 8.66 -15.44 6.35
N SER A 137 9.26 -16.62 6.49
CA SER A 137 10.37 -16.83 7.43
C SER A 137 11.58 -15.99 7.05
N THR A 138 12.26 -15.43 8.06
CA THR A 138 13.55 -14.75 7.92
C THR A 138 14.65 -15.68 7.43
N GLU A 139 14.56 -16.95 7.74
CA GLU A 139 15.55 -17.96 7.33
C GLU A 139 15.68 -18.09 5.82
N SER A 140 14.58 -17.89 5.07
CA SER A 140 14.60 -17.92 3.61
C SER A 140 15.52 -16.85 2.98
N VAL A 141 15.81 -15.78 3.72
CA VAL A 141 16.66 -14.66 3.26
C VAL A 141 18.01 -14.64 4.00
N MET A 142 18.01 -14.96 5.30
CA MET A 142 19.17 -14.79 6.19
C MET A 142 19.81 -16.11 6.64
N GLY A 143 19.18 -17.26 6.36
CA GLY A 143 19.63 -18.57 6.86
C GLY A 143 20.63 -19.27 5.96
N MET A 144 21.04 -18.68 4.84
CA MET A 144 22.03 -19.28 3.97
C MET A 144 23.44 -18.99 4.51
N ASP A 145 24.22 -20.06 4.73
CA ASP A 145 25.60 -19.97 5.14
C ASP A 145 26.46 -19.29 4.06
N LEU A 146 27.33 -18.36 4.45
CA LEU A 146 28.20 -17.62 3.54
C LEU A 146 29.09 -18.55 2.69
N GLU A 147 29.52 -19.70 3.23
CA GLU A 147 30.32 -20.67 2.49
C GLU A 147 29.57 -21.28 1.29
N ARG A 148 28.25 -21.31 1.32
CA ARG A 148 27.42 -21.81 0.21
C ARG A 148 27.28 -20.83 -0.96
N PHE A 149 27.65 -19.56 -0.78
CA PHE A 149 27.72 -18.59 -1.88
C PHE A 149 29.02 -18.70 -2.69
N THR A 150 30.04 -19.36 -2.16
CA THR A 150 31.29 -19.61 -2.88
C THR A 150 31.18 -20.94 -3.62
N VAL A 151 30.63 -20.92 -4.81
CA VAL A 151 30.76 -22.05 -5.74
C VAL A 151 32.19 -22.04 -6.27
N ARG A 152 33.00 -23.05 -5.89
CA ARG A 152 34.26 -23.37 -6.55
C ARG A 152 34.02 -24.18 -7.79
#